data_b497bdcbe933a0906bbf1821b69b77d4
#
_entry.id   b497bdcbe933a0906bbf1821b69b77d4
#
_cell.length_a   1.000
_cell.length_b   1.000
_cell.length_c   1.000
_cell.angle_alpha   90.00
_cell.angle_beta   90.00
_cell.angle_gamma   90.00
#
_symmetry.space_group_name_H-M   'P 1'
#
loop_
_entity.id
_entity.type
_entity.pdbx_description
1 polymer ?
#
loop_
_entity_poly.entity_id
_entity_poly.type
_entity_poly.pdbx_seq_one_letter_code
_entity_poly.pdbx_strand_id
1 'polypeptide(L)'
;YKQISKDYKVAISGDGGDELFGGYEKIHFSLKKGILPLFFMKLLKKIFPAKSGTGGSLHYLSSSPEFSFLSLTTDKKLIKLLGLKSKLNFEEQFMKKSIKGLKKLLISDYNFYFSELMLLKVDRMSMENSLEIRSPFLDHKLIEYIISTDLSFFDVNNPKALLKEYLNSDFDLEFIDRKKMGFVFDLENWIYSNKEALIPLILECKLFKNKSIQILFRKKSRINAIRILKILTISLFLKNYNSISTK
;
A
#
# COMPACT_ATOMS: atom_id res chain seq x y z
N TYR A 1 -8.94 -7.96 16.05
CA TYR A 1 -8.86 -7.16 17.30
C TYR A 1 -9.99 -7.49 18.26
N LYS A 2 -11.24 -7.51 17.81
CA LYS A 2 -12.41 -7.81 18.66
C LYS A 2 -12.29 -9.13 19.46
N GLN A 3 -11.66 -10.16 18.90
CA GLN A 3 -11.48 -11.42 19.62
C GLN A 3 -10.40 -11.31 20.70
N ILE A 4 -9.29 -10.63 20.39
CA ILE A 4 -8.17 -10.45 21.31
C ILE A 4 -8.56 -9.52 22.47
N SER A 5 -9.33 -8.48 22.21
CA SER A 5 -9.72 -7.50 23.22
C SER A 5 -10.66 -8.03 24.30
N LYS A 6 -11.20 -9.23 24.13
CA LYS A 6 -11.99 -9.90 25.19
C LYS A 6 -11.12 -10.26 26.38
N ASP A 7 -9.88 -10.70 26.11
CA ASP A 7 -8.99 -11.27 27.13
C ASP A 7 -7.79 -10.35 27.42
N TYR A 8 -7.40 -9.50 26.46
CA TYR A 8 -6.19 -8.67 26.53
C TYR A 8 -6.50 -7.20 26.23
N LYS A 9 -5.76 -6.31 26.88
CA LYS A 9 -5.81 -4.85 26.63
C LYS A 9 -4.68 -4.36 25.75
N VAL A 10 -3.60 -5.14 25.65
CA VAL A 10 -2.41 -4.83 24.87
C VAL A 10 -2.04 -6.04 24.04
N ALA A 11 -1.62 -5.82 22.79
CA ALA A 11 -1.03 -6.85 21.93
C ALA A 11 0.22 -6.33 21.24
N ILE A 12 1.17 -7.23 20.98
CA ILE A 12 2.40 -6.92 20.25
C ILE A 12 2.17 -7.27 18.77
N SER A 13 2.62 -6.39 17.87
CA SER A 13 2.56 -6.61 16.42
C SER A 13 3.94 -6.54 15.77
N GLY A 14 4.03 -7.09 14.55
CA GLY A 14 5.23 -7.05 13.71
C GLY A 14 5.27 -5.89 12.72
N ASP A 15 4.41 -4.87 12.89
CA ASP A 15 4.39 -3.70 12.02
C ASP A 15 5.74 -2.96 12.08
N GLY A 16 6.24 -2.50 10.94
CA GLY A 16 7.57 -1.91 10.81
C GLY A 16 8.66 -2.88 10.35
N GLY A 17 8.46 -4.19 10.51
CA GLY A 17 9.46 -5.18 10.13
C GLY A 17 9.69 -5.26 8.60
N ASP A 18 8.66 -5.12 7.79
CA ASP A 18 8.80 -5.05 6.32
C ASP A 18 9.43 -3.73 5.88
N GLU A 19 9.10 -2.64 6.54
CA GLU A 19 9.54 -1.28 6.26
C GLU A 19 11.02 -1.08 6.57
N LEU A 20 11.46 -1.54 7.73
CA LEU A 20 12.84 -1.36 8.19
C LEU A 20 13.81 -2.38 7.59
N PHE A 21 13.35 -3.61 7.34
CA PHE A 21 14.20 -4.72 6.90
C PHE A 21 13.92 -5.20 5.47
N GLY A 22 13.19 -4.40 4.67
CA GLY A 22 12.98 -4.62 3.26
C GLY A 22 12.18 -5.85 2.89
N GLY A 23 11.11 -6.12 3.60
CA GLY A 23 10.24 -7.26 3.34
C GLY A 23 9.37 -7.13 2.09
N TYR A 24 9.31 -5.96 1.44
CA TYR A 24 8.47 -5.73 0.27
C TYR A 24 9.16 -5.99 -1.06
N GLU A 25 8.61 -6.85 -1.89
CA GLU A 25 9.08 -7.09 -3.26
C GLU A 25 9.21 -5.80 -4.10
N LYS A 26 8.35 -4.80 -3.85
CA LYS A 26 8.41 -3.51 -4.53
C LYS A 26 9.77 -2.81 -4.37
N ILE A 27 10.40 -2.94 -3.21
CA ILE A 27 11.72 -2.37 -2.92
C ILE A 27 12.77 -3.11 -3.73
N HIS A 28 12.72 -4.45 -3.74
CA HIS A 28 13.66 -5.28 -4.48
C HIS A 28 13.58 -5.03 -5.98
N PHE A 29 12.37 -4.95 -6.54
CA PHE A 29 12.19 -4.58 -7.96
C PHE A 29 12.70 -3.18 -8.27
N SER A 30 12.53 -2.23 -7.37
CA SER A 30 13.00 -0.86 -7.56
C SER A 30 14.53 -0.75 -7.57
N LEU A 31 15.23 -1.64 -6.86
CA LEU A 31 16.68 -1.68 -6.80
C LEU A 31 17.31 -2.46 -7.98
N LYS A 32 16.58 -3.41 -8.58
CA LYS A 32 17.04 -4.17 -9.77
C LYS A 32 17.00 -3.30 -11.03
N LYS A 33 17.79 -2.23 -11.07
CA LYS A 33 17.91 -1.37 -12.26
C LYS A 33 18.79 -2.00 -13.33
N GLY A 34 18.37 -1.93 -14.60
CA GLY A 34 19.28 -2.03 -15.74
C GLY A 34 19.09 -3.21 -16.69
N ILE A 35 18.01 -4.02 -16.57
CA ILE A 35 17.81 -5.18 -17.45
C ILE A 35 17.33 -4.78 -18.86
N LEU A 36 16.58 -3.66 -18.96
CA LEU A 36 16.06 -3.18 -20.25
C LEU A 36 16.16 -1.65 -20.36
N PRO A 37 16.42 -1.10 -21.58
CA PRO A 37 16.39 0.34 -21.79
C PRO A 37 15.08 0.95 -21.36
N LEU A 38 15.13 2.10 -20.70
CA LEU A 38 13.95 2.83 -20.16
C LEU A 38 12.87 3.09 -21.22
N PHE A 39 13.27 3.23 -22.48
CA PHE A 39 12.35 3.42 -23.61
C PHE A 39 11.44 2.19 -23.81
N PHE A 40 12.03 0.99 -23.83
CA PHE A 40 11.27 -0.26 -23.95
C PHE A 40 10.33 -0.48 -22.77
N MET A 41 10.80 -0.17 -21.56
CA MET A 41 9.97 -0.27 -20.35
C MET A 41 8.76 0.67 -20.41
N LYS A 42 8.95 1.89 -20.91
CA LYS A 42 7.85 2.86 -21.11
C LYS A 42 6.84 2.39 -22.16
N LEU A 43 7.29 1.70 -23.21
CA LEU A 43 6.41 1.13 -24.25
C LEU A 43 5.59 -0.04 -23.67
N LEU A 44 6.24 -0.99 -22.99
CA LEU A 44 5.61 -2.13 -22.35
C LEU A 44 4.55 -1.69 -21.31
N LYS A 45 4.80 -0.59 -20.61
CA LYS A 45 3.85 0.03 -19.67
C LYS A 45 2.52 0.43 -20.30
N LYS A 46 2.49 0.76 -21.59
CA LYS A 46 1.24 1.07 -22.31
C LYS A 46 0.40 -0.18 -22.56
N ILE A 47 1.05 -1.33 -22.73
CA ILE A 47 0.42 -2.61 -23.05
C ILE A 47 -0.05 -3.32 -21.77
N PHE A 48 0.78 -3.32 -20.72
CA PHE A 48 0.50 -4.01 -19.47
C PHE A 48 -0.05 -3.06 -18.40
N PRO A 49 -1.20 -3.36 -17.80
CA PRO A 49 -1.78 -2.52 -16.75
C PRO A 49 -0.93 -2.56 -15.46
N ALA A 50 -0.75 -1.40 -14.85
CA ALA A 50 0.15 -1.20 -13.70
C ALA A 50 -0.22 -1.95 -12.40
N LYS A 51 -1.35 -2.65 -12.33
CA LYS A 51 -1.89 -3.18 -11.07
C LYS A 51 -2.12 -4.69 -11.04
N SER A 52 -1.52 -5.43 -11.96
CA SER A 52 -1.66 -6.88 -11.99
C SER A 52 -0.39 -7.56 -12.48
N GLY A 53 0.20 -8.39 -11.65
CA GLY A 53 1.31 -9.25 -12.01
C GLY A 53 2.47 -8.52 -12.69
N THR A 54 2.83 -8.94 -13.90
CA THR A 54 3.92 -8.39 -14.71
C THR A 54 3.82 -6.87 -14.94
N GLY A 55 2.62 -6.32 -15.04
CA GLY A 55 2.41 -4.87 -15.22
C GLY A 55 2.87 -4.05 -14.01
N GLY A 56 2.72 -4.56 -12.80
CA GLY A 56 3.23 -3.95 -11.57
C GLY A 56 4.76 -3.92 -11.58
N SER A 57 5.41 -5.04 -11.86
CA SER A 57 6.86 -5.15 -11.95
C SER A 57 7.45 -4.21 -13.01
N LEU A 58 6.85 -4.15 -14.21
CA LEU A 58 7.25 -3.22 -15.26
C LEU A 58 7.13 -1.76 -14.83
N HIS A 59 6.13 -1.46 -14.00
CA HIS A 59 5.95 -0.11 -13.47
C HIS A 59 7.08 0.26 -12.52
N TYR A 60 7.49 -0.61 -11.62
CA TYR A 60 8.63 -0.40 -10.73
C TYR A 60 9.95 -0.25 -11.49
N LEU A 61 10.17 -1.07 -12.50
CA LEU A 61 11.39 -1.04 -13.29
C LEU A 61 11.51 0.17 -14.22
N SER A 62 10.39 0.75 -14.66
CA SER A 62 10.34 1.84 -15.68
C SER A 62 10.36 3.26 -15.12
N SER A 63 10.37 3.42 -13.82
CA SER A 63 10.31 4.72 -13.14
C SER A 63 11.47 4.85 -12.15
N SER A 64 11.75 6.06 -11.66
CA SER A 64 12.60 6.13 -10.47
C SER A 64 11.95 5.33 -9.35
N PRO A 65 12.71 4.72 -8.45
CA PRO A 65 12.15 3.93 -7.36
C PRO A 65 11.08 4.69 -6.59
N GLU A 66 11.33 5.94 -6.29
CA GLU A 66 10.43 6.81 -5.53
C GLU A 66 9.14 7.09 -6.30
N PHE A 67 9.27 7.38 -7.59
CA PHE A 67 8.14 7.69 -8.46
C PHE A 67 7.27 6.46 -8.73
N SER A 68 7.87 5.29 -8.86
CA SER A 68 7.12 4.05 -9.05
C SER A 68 6.24 3.74 -7.86
N PHE A 69 6.75 3.98 -6.66
CA PHE A 69 6.01 3.80 -5.43
C PHE A 69 4.76 4.68 -5.35
N LEU A 70 4.92 5.99 -5.53
CA LEU A 70 3.82 6.96 -5.54
C LEU A 70 2.82 6.70 -6.68
N SER A 71 3.30 6.31 -7.85
CA SER A 71 2.45 6.08 -9.01
C SER A 71 1.55 4.84 -8.91
N LEU A 72 1.87 3.88 -8.05
CA LEU A 72 0.99 2.75 -7.75
C LEU A 72 -0.25 3.16 -6.95
N THR A 73 -0.14 4.21 -6.15
CA THR A 73 -1.28 4.73 -5.38
C THR A 73 -2.18 5.60 -6.25
N THR A 74 -1.64 6.24 -7.30
CA THR A 74 -2.36 7.17 -8.17
C THR A 74 -2.95 6.45 -9.39
N ASP A 75 -4.27 6.47 -9.53
CA ASP A 75 -4.97 5.92 -10.68
C ASP A 75 -5.40 7.01 -11.66
N LYS A 76 -4.48 7.45 -12.54
CA LYS A 76 -4.75 8.50 -13.55
C LYS A 76 -5.94 8.17 -14.44
N LYS A 77 -6.18 6.89 -14.77
CA LYS A 77 -7.34 6.47 -15.54
C LYS A 77 -8.65 6.64 -14.78
N LEU A 78 -8.63 6.31 -13.48
CA LEU A 78 -9.79 6.53 -12.62
C LEU A 78 -10.09 8.02 -12.46
N ILE A 79 -9.09 8.85 -12.18
CA ILE A 79 -9.22 10.31 -12.04
C ILE A 79 -9.85 10.91 -13.32
N LYS A 80 -9.32 10.52 -14.49
CA LYS A 80 -9.88 10.96 -15.78
C LYS A 80 -11.32 10.49 -16.01
N LEU A 81 -11.63 9.23 -15.68
CA LEU A 81 -12.98 8.67 -15.80
C LEU A 81 -14.00 9.40 -14.93
N LEU A 82 -13.57 9.82 -13.76
CA LEU A 82 -14.42 10.55 -12.80
C LEU A 82 -14.53 12.05 -13.14
N GLY A 83 -13.76 12.56 -14.10
CA GLY A 83 -13.71 13.98 -14.44
C GLY A 83 -13.07 14.86 -13.38
N LEU A 84 -12.27 14.27 -12.48
CA LEU A 84 -11.58 14.98 -11.41
C LEU A 84 -10.29 15.63 -11.91
N LYS A 85 -9.96 16.80 -11.38
CA LYS A 85 -8.67 17.46 -11.61
C LYS A 85 -7.75 17.15 -10.43
N SER A 86 -6.60 16.54 -10.67
CA SER A 86 -5.56 16.40 -9.66
C SER A 86 -4.72 17.68 -9.61
N LYS A 87 -4.71 18.36 -8.48
CA LYS A 87 -3.82 19.50 -8.20
C LYS A 87 -2.60 19.10 -7.37
N LEU A 88 -2.47 17.83 -6.99
CA LEU A 88 -1.48 17.39 -6.04
C LEU A 88 -0.20 16.97 -6.76
N ASN A 89 0.81 17.80 -6.68
CA ASN A 89 2.21 17.43 -6.88
C ASN A 89 2.76 16.83 -5.57
N PHE A 90 2.24 15.66 -5.17
CA PHE A 90 2.78 14.91 -4.02
C PHE A 90 4.29 14.66 -4.16
N GLU A 91 4.77 14.57 -5.39
CA GLU A 91 6.15 14.29 -5.73
C GLU A 91 7.12 15.37 -5.23
N GLU A 92 6.73 16.64 -5.24
CA GLU A 92 7.61 17.75 -4.86
C GLU A 92 7.65 17.98 -3.34
N GLN A 93 6.54 17.76 -2.64
CA GLN A 93 6.44 18.10 -1.22
C GLN A 93 7.20 17.13 -0.31
N PHE A 94 7.40 15.91 -0.73
CA PHE A 94 7.90 14.85 0.15
C PHE A 94 9.25 14.25 -0.26
N MET A 95 9.75 14.58 -1.44
CA MET A 95 11.04 14.09 -1.89
C MET A 95 12.16 15.05 -1.50
N LYS A 96 12.76 14.85 -0.34
CA LYS A 96 14.03 15.50 -0.02
C LYS A 96 15.05 15.12 -1.08
N LYS A 97 15.47 16.09 -1.90
CA LYS A 97 16.39 15.89 -3.05
C LYS A 97 17.77 15.35 -2.64
N SER A 98 18.17 15.53 -1.39
CA SER A 98 19.48 15.14 -0.86
C SER A 98 19.66 13.64 -0.61
N ILE A 99 18.58 12.87 -0.44
CA ILE A 99 18.64 11.44 -0.11
C ILE A 99 18.44 10.63 -1.39
N LYS A 100 19.29 9.62 -1.62
CA LYS A 100 19.27 8.79 -2.85
C LYS A 100 19.18 7.30 -2.51
N GLY A 101 18.82 6.49 -3.52
CA GLY A 101 18.87 5.03 -3.44
C GLY A 101 17.86 4.41 -2.48
N LEU A 102 18.27 3.31 -1.85
CA LEU A 102 17.43 2.53 -0.95
C LEU A 102 16.91 3.35 0.23
N LYS A 103 17.76 4.15 0.84
CA LYS A 103 17.39 5.01 1.97
C LYS A 103 16.22 5.95 1.64
N LYS A 104 16.21 6.49 0.43
CA LYS A 104 15.08 7.33 -0.05
C LYS A 104 13.79 6.54 -0.19
N LEU A 105 13.87 5.29 -0.65
CA LEU A 105 12.70 4.41 -0.75
C LEU A 105 12.09 4.11 0.61
N LEU A 106 12.93 3.72 1.58
CA LEU A 106 12.48 3.41 2.93
C LEU A 106 11.82 4.62 3.59
N ILE A 107 12.47 5.79 3.52
CA ILE A 107 11.93 7.02 4.08
C ILE A 107 10.63 7.43 3.39
N SER A 108 10.53 7.26 2.07
CA SER A 108 9.29 7.56 1.34
C SER A 108 8.16 6.61 1.70
N ASP A 109 8.45 5.31 1.85
CA ASP A 109 7.48 4.33 2.29
C ASP A 109 6.98 4.62 3.71
N TYR A 110 7.91 4.93 4.59
CA TYR A 110 7.64 5.26 5.98
C TYR A 110 6.74 6.51 6.12
N ASN A 111 7.03 7.57 5.39
CA ASN A 111 6.29 8.84 5.46
C ASN A 111 4.92 8.81 4.79
N PHE A 112 4.65 7.85 3.92
CA PHE A 112 3.40 7.83 3.16
C PHE A 112 2.56 6.60 3.38
N TYR A 113 3.01 5.48 2.83
CA TYR A 113 2.20 4.28 2.82
C TYR A 113 2.07 3.70 4.22
N PHE A 114 3.16 3.72 4.95
CA PHE A 114 3.20 3.12 6.26
C PHE A 114 2.48 3.97 7.29
N SER A 115 2.86 5.24 7.46
CA SER A 115 2.25 6.14 8.45
C SER A 115 0.78 6.44 8.13
N GLU A 116 0.49 6.83 6.89
CA GLU A 116 -0.83 7.35 6.52
C GLU A 116 -1.86 6.26 6.18
N LEU A 117 -1.43 5.04 5.95
CA LEU A 117 -2.34 3.94 5.61
C LEU A 117 -2.23 2.77 6.59
N MET A 118 -1.02 2.25 6.79
CA MET A 118 -0.87 1.00 7.56
C MET A 118 -1.05 1.24 9.06
N LEU A 119 -0.32 2.20 9.64
CA LEU A 119 -0.41 2.51 11.06
C LEU A 119 -1.77 3.11 11.42
N LEU A 120 -2.28 4.01 10.60
CA LEU A 120 -3.61 4.59 10.81
C LEU A 120 -4.71 3.52 10.82
N LYS A 121 -4.62 2.52 9.94
CA LYS A 121 -5.54 1.39 9.90
C LYS A 121 -5.42 0.53 11.16
N VAL A 122 -4.20 0.21 11.58
CA VAL A 122 -3.93 -0.60 12.78
C VAL A 122 -4.48 0.12 14.01
N ASP A 123 -4.11 1.37 14.20
CA ASP A 123 -4.55 2.20 15.32
C ASP A 123 -6.07 2.27 15.42
N ARG A 124 -6.76 2.70 14.37
CA ARG A 124 -8.21 2.87 14.39
C ARG A 124 -8.96 1.56 14.61
N MET A 125 -8.55 0.47 13.95
CA MET A 125 -9.21 -0.82 14.08
C MET A 125 -8.98 -1.46 15.44
N SER A 126 -7.82 -1.25 16.05
CA SER A 126 -7.53 -1.76 17.38
C SER A 126 -8.22 -0.95 18.46
N MET A 127 -8.16 0.39 18.36
CA MET A 127 -8.78 1.29 19.32
C MET A 127 -10.33 1.26 19.29
N GLU A 128 -10.93 0.99 18.15
CA GLU A 128 -12.38 0.67 18.06
C GLU A 128 -12.78 -0.49 18.98
N ASN A 129 -11.84 -1.38 19.28
CA ASN A 129 -12.03 -2.51 20.16
C ASN A 129 -11.33 -2.33 21.52
N SER A 130 -10.88 -1.13 21.88
CA SER A 130 -10.16 -0.83 23.12
C SER A 130 -8.94 -1.74 23.34
N LEU A 131 -8.18 -2.02 22.27
CA LEU A 131 -6.99 -2.83 22.26
C LEU A 131 -5.78 -1.97 21.84
N GLU A 132 -4.81 -1.80 22.73
CA GLU A 132 -3.57 -1.11 22.40
C GLU A 132 -2.63 -2.04 21.62
N ILE A 133 -2.14 -1.59 20.46
CA ILE A 133 -1.14 -2.32 19.68
C ILE A 133 0.22 -1.66 19.85
N ARG A 134 1.19 -2.45 20.26
CA ARG A 134 2.60 -2.05 20.39
C ARG A 134 3.44 -2.77 19.36
N SER A 135 4.22 -2.02 18.60
CA SER A 135 5.12 -2.54 17.56
C SER A 135 6.57 -2.24 17.92
N PRO A 136 7.34 -3.22 18.44
CA PRO A 136 8.74 -3.01 18.82
C PRO A 136 9.63 -2.49 17.69
N PHE A 137 9.33 -2.85 16.43
CA PHE A 137 10.03 -2.34 15.26
C PHE A 137 9.79 -0.85 14.98
N LEU A 138 8.85 -0.22 15.69
CA LEU A 138 8.57 1.21 15.60
C LEU A 138 9.23 2.03 16.70
N ASP A 139 10.06 1.42 17.51
CA ASP A 139 10.89 2.17 18.46
C ASP A 139 11.75 3.17 17.68
N HIS A 140 11.67 4.45 18.06
CA HIS A 140 12.34 5.54 17.34
C HIS A 140 13.86 5.38 17.33
N LYS A 141 14.45 4.81 18.39
CA LYS A 141 15.89 4.55 18.45
C LYS A 141 16.31 3.48 17.46
N LEU A 142 15.50 2.42 17.30
CA LEU A 142 15.74 1.40 16.29
C LEU A 142 15.63 1.98 14.89
N ILE A 143 14.59 2.78 14.62
CA ILE A 143 14.39 3.43 13.32
C ILE A 143 15.56 4.36 12.99
N GLU A 144 15.95 5.23 13.93
CA GLU A 144 17.08 6.15 13.77
C GLU A 144 18.39 5.39 13.52
N TYR A 145 18.62 4.32 14.27
CA TYR A 145 19.78 3.48 14.08
C TYR A 145 19.83 2.87 12.68
N ILE A 146 18.76 2.19 12.25
CA ILE A 146 18.67 1.57 10.92
C ILE A 146 18.86 2.61 9.81
N ILE A 147 18.19 3.75 9.90
CA ILE A 147 18.30 4.81 8.88
C ILE A 147 19.70 5.46 8.88
N SER A 148 20.40 5.48 10.01
CA SER A 148 21.76 6.02 10.09
C SER A 148 22.81 5.11 9.45
N THR A 149 22.58 3.79 9.38
CA THR A 149 23.51 2.83 8.79
C THR A 149 23.65 3.00 7.27
N ASP A 150 24.63 2.34 6.68
CA ASP A 150 24.83 2.28 5.23
C ASP A 150 23.83 1.34 4.51
N LEU A 151 23.02 0.59 5.31
CA LEU A 151 22.08 -0.41 4.82
C LEU A 151 22.74 -1.60 4.10
N SER A 152 24.00 -1.90 4.39
CA SER A 152 24.76 -3.03 3.79
C SER A 152 24.13 -4.41 4.09
N PHE A 153 23.36 -4.50 5.20
CA PHE A 153 22.60 -5.71 5.55
C PHE A 153 21.40 -5.97 4.64
N PHE A 154 21.10 -5.04 3.73
CA PHE A 154 19.95 -5.16 2.83
C PHE A 154 20.29 -6.03 1.64
N ASP A 155 19.84 -7.27 1.64
CA ASP A 155 20.02 -8.17 0.50
C ASP A 155 18.75 -8.22 -0.35
N VAL A 156 18.88 -7.83 -1.62
CA VAL A 156 17.79 -7.85 -2.61
C VAL A 156 17.31 -9.28 -2.90
N ASN A 157 18.18 -10.28 -2.72
CA ASN A 157 17.84 -11.68 -2.96
C ASN A 157 17.35 -12.41 -1.71
N ASN A 158 17.66 -11.87 -0.54
CA ASN A 158 17.22 -12.41 0.75
C ASN A 158 16.50 -11.34 1.58
N PRO A 159 15.20 -11.10 1.33
CA PRO A 159 14.42 -10.15 2.09
C PRO A 159 14.46 -10.46 3.60
N LYS A 160 14.67 -9.41 4.41
CA LYS A 160 14.76 -9.53 5.88
C LYS A 160 15.89 -10.43 6.38
N ALA A 161 17.01 -10.49 5.65
CA ALA A 161 18.15 -11.34 5.98
C ALA A 161 18.55 -11.24 7.46
N LEU A 162 18.72 -10.02 7.97
CA LEU A 162 19.11 -9.76 9.35
C LEU A 162 18.11 -10.33 10.37
N LEU A 163 16.80 -10.20 10.13
CA LEU A 163 15.78 -10.78 11.02
C LEU A 163 15.77 -12.31 10.94
N LYS A 164 15.99 -12.87 9.77
CA LYS A 164 16.07 -14.32 9.59
C LYS A 164 17.29 -14.90 10.28
N GLU A 165 18.42 -14.23 10.18
CA GLU A 165 19.65 -14.61 10.88
C GLU A 165 19.45 -14.61 12.41
N TYR A 166 18.82 -13.56 12.94
CA TYR A 166 18.50 -13.48 14.36
C TYR A 166 17.56 -14.61 14.83
N LEU A 167 16.57 -14.95 14.02
CA LEU A 167 15.59 -16.00 14.37
C LEU A 167 16.13 -17.43 14.18
N ASN A 168 17.21 -17.60 13.45
CA ASN A 168 17.77 -18.91 13.12
C ASN A 168 18.30 -19.70 14.34
N SER A 169 18.53 -19.03 15.46
CA SER A 169 18.87 -19.68 16.75
C SER A 169 17.66 -20.33 17.43
N ASP A 170 16.46 -19.83 17.18
CA ASP A 170 15.26 -20.18 17.95
C ASP A 170 14.21 -20.93 17.12
N PHE A 171 14.31 -20.87 15.78
CA PHE A 171 13.31 -21.45 14.88
C PHE A 171 13.95 -22.20 13.71
N ASP A 172 13.26 -23.23 13.23
CA ASP A 172 13.67 -24.00 12.07
C ASP A 172 13.62 -23.17 10.78
N LEU A 173 14.52 -23.48 9.85
CA LEU A 173 14.58 -22.82 8.53
C LEU A 173 13.26 -22.90 7.76
N GLU A 174 12.53 -24.02 7.87
CA GLU A 174 11.22 -24.18 7.24
C GLU A 174 10.21 -23.15 7.74
N PHE A 175 10.24 -22.84 9.04
CA PHE A 175 9.41 -21.78 9.62
C PHE A 175 9.83 -20.38 9.15
N ILE A 176 11.14 -20.11 9.13
CA ILE A 176 11.70 -18.81 8.77
C ILE A 176 11.47 -18.46 7.31
N ASP A 177 11.67 -19.42 6.41
CA ASP A 177 11.56 -19.24 4.94
C ASP A 177 10.19 -19.58 4.37
N ARG A 178 9.22 -19.83 5.25
CA ARG A 178 7.84 -20.11 4.80
C ARG A 178 7.33 -19.01 3.87
N LYS A 179 6.64 -19.43 2.82
CA LYS A 179 6.03 -18.50 1.87
C LYS A 179 5.05 -17.56 2.59
N LYS A 180 5.24 -16.26 2.42
CA LYS A 180 4.34 -15.25 2.97
C LYS A 180 2.92 -15.48 2.43
N MET A 181 1.98 -15.77 3.32
CA MET A 181 0.56 -15.83 3.01
C MET A 181 -0.10 -14.53 3.48
N GLY A 182 -0.59 -13.74 2.52
CA GLY A 182 -1.40 -12.57 2.83
C GLY A 182 -2.86 -12.93 3.08
N PHE A 183 -3.59 -12.05 3.72
CA PHE A 183 -5.05 -12.16 3.76
C PHE A 183 -5.61 -12.05 2.35
N VAL A 184 -6.25 -13.10 1.86
CA VAL A 184 -6.89 -13.13 0.56
C VAL A 184 -8.38 -12.89 0.77
N PHE A 185 -8.82 -11.65 0.57
CA PHE A 185 -10.25 -11.34 0.45
C PHE A 185 -10.61 -11.32 -1.02
N ASP A 186 -11.64 -12.07 -1.40
CA ASP A 186 -12.15 -12.07 -2.78
C ASP A 186 -12.95 -10.81 -3.07
N LEU A 187 -12.21 -9.69 -3.13
CA LEU A 187 -12.75 -8.37 -3.40
C LEU A 187 -13.53 -8.31 -4.71
N GLU A 188 -13.05 -9.03 -5.73
CA GLU A 188 -13.67 -9.00 -7.05
C GLU A 188 -15.08 -9.56 -6.99
N ASN A 189 -15.24 -10.77 -6.48
CA ASN A 189 -16.56 -11.37 -6.33
C ASN A 189 -17.45 -10.57 -5.40
N TRP A 190 -16.93 -10.12 -4.27
CA TRP A 190 -17.70 -9.33 -3.32
C TRP A 190 -18.27 -8.04 -3.95
N ILE A 191 -17.46 -7.27 -4.66
CA ILE A 191 -17.89 -6.03 -5.33
C ILE A 191 -18.98 -6.30 -6.36
N TYR A 192 -18.80 -7.30 -7.20
CA TYR A 192 -19.73 -7.55 -8.30
C TYR A 192 -21.01 -8.25 -7.85
N SER A 193 -20.98 -9.08 -6.82
CA SER A 193 -22.16 -9.70 -6.23
C SER A 193 -23.03 -8.69 -5.47
N ASN A 194 -22.45 -7.61 -4.95
CA ASN A 194 -23.17 -6.57 -4.22
C ASN A 194 -23.43 -5.30 -5.07
N LYS A 195 -23.35 -5.39 -6.39
CA LYS A 195 -23.46 -4.25 -7.31
C LYS A 195 -24.68 -3.37 -7.03
N GLU A 196 -25.85 -3.99 -6.84
CA GLU A 196 -27.11 -3.29 -6.66
C GLU A 196 -27.16 -2.45 -5.38
N ALA A 197 -26.55 -2.94 -4.31
CA ALA A 197 -26.42 -2.20 -3.06
C ALA A 197 -25.33 -1.13 -3.11
N LEU A 198 -24.22 -1.39 -3.80
CA LEU A 198 -23.07 -0.51 -3.82
C LEU A 198 -23.25 0.73 -4.69
N ILE A 199 -23.95 0.63 -5.83
CA ILE A 199 -24.16 1.76 -6.74
C ILE A 199 -24.90 2.92 -6.06
N PRO A 200 -26.05 2.70 -5.39
CA PRO A 200 -26.74 3.77 -4.66
C PRO A 200 -25.86 4.41 -3.59
N LEU A 201 -25.15 3.61 -2.78
CA LEU A 201 -24.24 4.12 -1.76
C LEU A 201 -23.12 5.01 -2.32
N ILE A 202 -22.58 4.64 -3.47
CA ILE A 202 -21.56 5.44 -4.14
C ILE A 202 -22.14 6.76 -4.66
N LEU A 203 -23.34 6.75 -5.18
CA LEU A 203 -23.97 7.93 -5.80
C LEU A 203 -24.54 8.91 -4.78
N GLU A 204 -24.81 8.46 -3.56
CA GLU A 204 -25.36 9.27 -2.48
C GLU A 204 -24.50 10.50 -2.15
N CYS A 205 -23.17 10.41 -2.28
CA CYS A 205 -22.28 11.56 -2.06
C CYS A 205 -22.35 12.64 -3.16
N LYS A 206 -23.08 12.42 -4.25
CA LYS A 206 -23.26 13.34 -5.40
C LYS A 206 -21.98 13.80 -6.11
N LEU A 207 -20.81 13.25 -5.72
CA LEU A 207 -19.52 13.59 -6.32
C LEU A 207 -19.29 12.89 -7.66
N PHE A 208 -19.85 11.70 -7.85
CA PHE A 208 -19.58 10.85 -9.00
C PHE A 208 -20.78 10.74 -9.94
N LYS A 209 -20.51 10.79 -11.24
CA LYS A 209 -21.55 10.62 -12.26
C LYS A 209 -21.92 9.15 -12.41
N ASN A 210 -23.20 8.81 -12.45
CA ASN A 210 -23.69 7.45 -12.64
C ASN A 210 -23.06 6.75 -13.85
N LYS A 211 -22.92 7.44 -14.98
CA LYS A 211 -22.28 6.89 -16.19
C LYS A 211 -20.86 6.37 -15.93
N SER A 212 -20.07 7.10 -15.15
CA SER A 212 -18.69 6.70 -14.79
C SER A 212 -18.67 5.44 -13.91
N ILE A 213 -19.60 5.35 -12.97
CA ILE A 213 -19.74 4.19 -12.09
C ILE A 213 -20.18 2.96 -12.88
N GLN A 214 -21.19 3.10 -13.74
CA GLN A 214 -21.66 2.00 -14.61
C GLN A 214 -20.55 1.44 -15.50
N ILE A 215 -19.64 2.27 -16.01
CA ILE A 215 -18.49 1.84 -16.83
C ILE A 215 -17.58 0.89 -16.01
N LEU A 216 -17.34 1.18 -14.73
CA LEU A 216 -16.52 0.32 -13.87
C LEU A 216 -17.18 -1.02 -13.59
N PHE A 217 -18.50 -1.04 -13.40
CA PHE A 217 -19.25 -2.27 -13.17
C PHE A 217 -19.49 -3.11 -14.43
N ARG A 218 -19.43 -2.50 -15.62
CA ARG A 218 -19.69 -3.20 -16.90
C ARG A 218 -18.65 -4.28 -17.20
N LYS A 219 -17.37 -4.05 -16.85
CA LYS A 219 -16.28 -4.99 -17.09
C LYS A 219 -15.76 -5.55 -15.76
N LYS A 220 -16.16 -6.78 -15.43
CA LYS A 220 -15.65 -7.48 -14.25
C LYS A 220 -14.13 -7.64 -14.35
N SER A 221 -13.39 -7.11 -13.38
CA SER A 221 -11.94 -7.27 -13.24
C SER A 221 -11.48 -6.82 -11.87
N ARG A 222 -10.40 -7.43 -11.37
CA ARG A 222 -9.77 -7.04 -10.10
C ARG A 222 -9.40 -5.55 -10.06
N ILE A 223 -8.94 -4.98 -11.18
CA ILE A 223 -8.59 -3.55 -11.26
C ILE A 223 -9.81 -2.67 -11.05
N ASN A 224 -10.92 -2.99 -11.72
CA ASN A 224 -12.15 -2.22 -11.54
C ASN A 224 -12.76 -2.42 -10.16
N ALA A 225 -12.65 -3.63 -9.57
CA ALA A 225 -13.07 -3.86 -8.19
C ALA A 225 -12.29 -2.97 -7.20
N ILE A 226 -10.97 -2.86 -7.36
CA ILE A 226 -10.14 -1.94 -6.54
C ILE A 226 -10.56 -0.47 -6.75
N ARG A 227 -10.88 -0.07 -7.99
CA ARG A 227 -11.36 1.29 -8.29
C ARG A 227 -12.69 1.56 -7.63
N ILE A 228 -13.62 0.62 -7.70
CA ILE A 228 -14.93 0.72 -7.07
C ILE A 228 -14.78 0.83 -5.56
N LEU A 229 -13.92 0.00 -4.95
CA LEU A 229 -13.63 0.09 -3.51
C LEU A 229 -13.12 1.48 -3.11
N LYS A 230 -12.18 2.06 -3.88
CA LYS A 230 -11.68 3.42 -3.62
C LYS A 230 -12.80 4.46 -3.66
N ILE A 231 -13.66 4.38 -4.66
CA ILE A 231 -14.79 5.31 -4.81
C ILE A 231 -15.78 5.13 -3.66
N LEU A 232 -16.10 3.88 -3.31
CA LEU A 232 -16.99 3.56 -2.19
C LEU A 232 -16.44 4.13 -0.87
N THR A 233 -15.16 3.94 -0.61
CA THR A 233 -14.51 4.48 0.59
C THR A 233 -14.62 6.01 0.67
N ILE A 234 -14.38 6.71 -0.45
CA ILE A 234 -14.54 8.16 -0.53
C ILE A 234 -16.01 8.56 -0.30
N SER A 235 -16.96 7.85 -0.90
CA SER A 235 -18.39 8.15 -0.76
C SER A 235 -18.87 8.01 0.69
N LEU A 236 -18.46 6.92 1.36
CA LEU A 236 -18.80 6.69 2.76
C LEU A 236 -18.14 7.73 3.68
N PHE A 237 -16.90 8.09 3.41
CA PHE A 237 -16.22 9.15 4.16
C PHE A 237 -16.96 10.49 4.05
N LEU A 238 -17.30 10.92 2.83
CA LEU A 238 -18.03 12.18 2.60
C LEU A 238 -19.42 12.17 3.22
N LYS A 239 -20.12 11.05 3.16
CA LYS A 239 -21.42 10.90 3.82
C LYS A 239 -21.31 11.14 5.32
N ASN A 240 -20.36 10.49 5.97
CA ASN A 240 -20.16 10.63 7.41
C ASN A 240 -19.65 12.03 7.78
N TYR A 241 -18.76 12.62 6.99
CA TYR A 241 -18.26 13.97 7.21
C TYR A 241 -19.36 15.02 7.13
N ASN A 242 -20.21 14.95 6.11
CA ASN A 242 -21.34 15.88 5.97
C ASN A 242 -22.36 15.74 7.10
N SER A 243 -22.56 14.54 7.64
CA SER A 243 -23.46 14.31 8.79
C SER A 243 -22.94 14.92 10.10
N ILE A 244 -21.64 15.12 10.22
CA ILE A 244 -20.99 15.76 11.38
C ILE A 244 -21.01 17.28 11.24
N SER A 245 -20.80 17.80 10.04
CA SER A 245 -20.72 19.25 9.77
C SER A 245 -22.10 19.95 9.76
N THR A 246 -23.18 19.20 9.78
CA THR A 246 -24.57 19.71 9.84
C THR A 246 -25.19 19.65 11.25
N LYS A 247 -24.45 19.19 12.24
CA LYS A 247 -24.78 19.27 13.67
C LYS A 247 -23.99 20.39 14.33
#